data_0c56bdbc185aa36690dcef0fdc0ef0a5
#
_entry.id   0c56bdbc185aa36690dcef0fdc0ef0a5
#
_cell.length_a   1.000
_cell.length_b   1.000
_cell.length_c   1.000
_cell.angle_alpha   90.00
_cell.angle_beta   90.00
_cell.angle_gamma   90.00
#
_symmetry.space_group_name_H-M   'P 1'
#
loop_
_entity.id
_entity.type
_entity.pdbx_description
1 polymer ?
#
loop_
_entity_poly.entity_id
_entity_poly.type
_entity_poly.pdbx_seq_one_letter_code
_entity_poly.pdbx_strand_id
1 'polypeptide(L)'
;MRKILGILTFLMVLSFPVGIQAQQPIRVKCGGPGYTDSKGQAWQADWGYNTGNSYTDSTSVSGTPDPALYQTGRSNGSTSPLIYTFPVSNGNYHVNLYLAETTNKTFKVGARVFNVSMQGAVVFPNLDVFASAGADAALVEATDVVVSNNAVNIQFDNIVASAHINAIEILAVSNTAPTLSLNFVYPNGTAVSGTLSYTITSSLLSFRGSVPLVNGQAQSTLITSPAALGLNVEFQANLSLKDIAGNILWQFSLGMNPSQINLGAVQSSVLTVVVQKP
;
A
#
# COMPACT_ATOMS: atom_id res chain seq x y z
N MET A 1 14.10 -36.80 -59.02
CA MET A 1 14.54 -35.79 -58.10
C MET A 1 13.42 -35.49 -57.07
N ARG A 2 13.53 -36.06 -55.88
CA ARG A 2 12.54 -35.82 -54.79
C ARG A 2 13.06 -34.64 -53.97
N LYS A 3 12.29 -33.53 -53.93
CA LYS A 3 12.55 -32.41 -53.03
C LYS A 3 12.05 -32.77 -51.63
N ILE A 4 12.98 -32.88 -50.69
CA ILE A 4 12.64 -33.02 -49.25
C ILE A 4 12.38 -31.60 -48.73
N LEU A 5 11.13 -31.36 -48.36
CA LEU A 5 10.72 -30.14 -47.70
C LEU A 5 10.93 -30.29 -46.18
N GLY A 6 12.01 -29.70 -45.68
CA GLY A 6 12.28 -29.69 -44.23
C GLY A 6 11.36 -28.72 -43.54
N ILE A 7 10.47 -29.26 -42.68
CA ILE A 7 9.63 -28.46 -41.77
C ILE A 7 10.53 -28.06 -40.59
N LEU A 8 10.90 -26.79 -40.53
CA LEU A 8 11.59 -26.20 -39.37
C LEU A 8 10.54 -25.85 -38.31
N THR A 9 10.40 -26.71 -37.32
CA THR A 9 9.52 -26.43 -36.18
C THR A 9 10.21 -25.41 -35.28
N PHE A 10 9.74 -24.16 -35.29
CA PHE A 10 10.20 -23.11 -34.42
C PHE A 10 9.54 -23.31 -33.05
N LEU A 11 10.30 -23.83 -32.09
CA LEU A 11 9.86 -23.96 -30.71
C LEU A 11 9.98 -22.60 -30.03
N MET A 12 8.87 -21.87 -29.95
CA MET A 12 8.80 -20.59 -29.25
C MET A 12 8.69 -20.87 -27.74
N VAL A 13 9.81 -20.79 -27.04
CA VAL A 13 9.81 -20.80 -25.56
C VAL A 13 9.29 -19.47 -25.06
N LEU A 14 8.01 -19.42 -24.72
CA LEU A 14 7.42 -18.29 -24.00
C LEU A 14 7.90 -18.38 -22.55
N SER A 15 9.00 -17.70 -22.23
CA SER A 15 9.33 -17.41 -20.84
C SER A 15 8.40 -16.31 -20.33
N PHE A 16 7.35 -16.71 -19.61
CA PHE A 16 6.58 -15.77 -18.82
C PHE A 16 7.50 -15.31 -17.67
N PRO A 17 7.71 -13.98 -17.49
CA PRO A 17 8.34 -13.52 -16.27
C PRO A 17 7.44 -13.99 -15.13
N VAL A 18 8.00 -14.73 -14.17
CA VAL A 18 7.34 -14.99 -12.88
C VAL A 18 7.21 -13.63 -12.23
N GLY A 19 6.09 -12.95 -12.47
CA GLY A 19 5.77 -11.71 -11.83
C GLY A 19 5.75 -11.98 -10.32
N ILE A 20 6.55 -11.24 -9.57
CA ILE A 20 6.41 -11.17 -8.12
C ILE A 20 5.00 -10.63 -7.91
N GLN A 21 4.07 -11.52 -7.59
CA GLN A 21 2.69 -11.14 -7.34
C GLN A 21 2.70 -10.32 -6.06
N ALA A 22 2.36 -9.03 -6.17
CA ALA A 22 2.22 -8.18 -5.00
C ALA A 22 1.25 -8.86 -4.03
N GLN A 23 1.67 -9.01 -2.77
CA GLN A 23 0.82 -9.61 -1.76
C GLN A 23 -0.47 -8.80 -1.65
N GLN A 24 -1.60 -9.50 -1.80
CA GLN A 24 -2.92 -8.85 -1.70
C GLN A 24 -3.12 -8.29 -0.28
N PRO A 25 -3.76 -7.13 -0.14
CA PRO A 25 -4.12 -6.59 1.16
C PRO A 25 -4.91 -7.61 1.98
N ILE A 26 -4.52 -7.77 3.24
CA ILE A 26 -5.31 -8.53 4.21
C ILE A 26 -6.23 -7.54 4.91
N ARG A 27 -7.54 -7.77 4.84
CA ARG A 27 -8.57 -6.99 5.51
C ARG A 27 -9.49 -7.93 6.25
N VAL A 28 -9.58 -7.76 7.56
CA VAL A 28 -10.38 -8.63 8.44
C VAL A 28 -11.33 -7.79 9.27
N LYS A 29 -12.63 -8.13 9.20
CA LYS A 29 -13.64 -7.59 10.08
C LYS A 29 -13.72 -8.47 11.32
N CYS A 30 -13.11 -8.03 12.42
CA CYS A 30 -13.00 -8.81 13.64
C CYS A 30 -14.37 -9.08 14.26
N GLY A 31 -14.56 -10.28 14.79
CA GLY A 31 -15.79 -10.73 15.44
C GLY A 31 -17.02 -10.83 14.53
N GLY A 32 -16.88 -10.54 13.23
CA GLY A 32 -18.02 -10.45 12.31
C GLY A 32 -17.86 -11.25 11.02
N PRO A 33 -18.94 -11.29 10.23
CA PRO A 33 -18.89 -11.82 8.86
C PRO A 33 -18.13 -10.87 7.95
N GLY A 34 -17.84 -11.34 6.73
CA GLY A 34 -17.24 -10.50 5.68
C GLY A 34 -18.09 -9.27 5.37
N TYR A 35 -17.40 -8.23 4.85
CA TYR A 35 -18.01 -6.94 4.57
C TYR A 35 -17.38 -6.34 3.29
N THR A 36 -18.15 -5.56 2.54
CA THR A 36 -17.62 -4.73 1.46
C THR A 36 -17.80 -3.27 1.86
N ASP A 37 -16.70 -2.53 1.91
CA ASP A 37 -16.72 -1.13 2.34
C ASP A 37 -17.23 -0.17 1.24
N SER A 38 -17.38 1.10 1.59
CA SER A 38 -17.86 2.16 0.70
C SER A 38 -16.95 2.41 -0.50
N LYS A 39 -15.71 1.93 -0.47
CA LYS A 39 -14.73 1.98 -1.57
C LYS A 39 -14.75 0.72 -2.43
N GLY A 40 -15.64 -0.24 -2.14
CA GLY A 40 -15.71 -1.52 -2.83
C GLY A 40 -14.62 -2.52 -2.42
N GLN A 41 -13.92 -2.28 -1.31
CA GLN A 41 -12.87 -3.17 -0.81
C GLN A 41 -13.50 -4.30 0.02
N ALA A 42 -13.09 -5.53 -0.26
CA ALA A 42 -13.58 -6.69 0.46
C ALA A 42 -12.82 -6.89 1.78
N TRP A 43 -13.56 -7.00 2.87
CA TRP A 43 -13.11 -7.39 4.20
C TRP A 43 -13.53 -8.82 4.46
N GLN A 44 -12.60 -9.65 4.87
CA GLN A 44 -12.86 -11.04 5.21
C GLN A 44 -13.59 -11.16 6.54
N ALA A 45 -14.31 -12.26 6.74
CA ALA A 45 -14.81 -12.63 8.05
C ALA A 45 -13.64 -12.82 9.03
N ASP A 46 -13.93 -12.76 10.33
CA ASP A 46 -12.94 -12.86 11.39
C ASP A 46 -12.12 -14.16 11.35
N TRP A 47 -10.81 -14.04 11.28
CA TRP A 47 -9.86 -15.15 11.27
C TRP A 47 -8.48 -14.70 11.78
N GLY A 48 -7.60 -15.65 12.03
CA GLY A 48 -6.21 -15.40 12.45
C GLY A 48 -6.02 -15.19 13.94
N TYR A 49 -7.08 -15.22 14.75
CA TYR A 49 -7.02 -15.02 16.19
C TYR A 49 -6.74 -16.34 16.95
N ASN A 50 -6.12 -16.19 18.14
CA ASN A 50 -5.86 -17.31 19.04
C ASN A 50 -7.03 -17.60 19.99
N THR A 51 -7.72 -16.55 20.47
CA THR A 51 -8.73 -16.62 21.54
C THR A 51 -9.69 -15.43 21.48
N GLY A 52 -10.46 -15.24 22.52
CA GLY A 52 -11.38 -14.11 22.72
C GLY A 52 -12.79 -14.38 22.22
N ASN A 53 -13.69 -13.50 22.62
CA ASN A 53 -15.12 -13.58 22.29
C ASN A 53 -15.47 -12.52 21.24
N SER A 54 -16.21 -12.91 20.22
CA SER A 54 -16.83 -11.96 19.31
C SER A 54 -17.98 -11.25 19.99
N TYR A 55 -18.21 -10.00 19.61
CA TYR A 55 -19.39 -9.23 20.01
C TYR A 55 -19.97 -8.49 18.80
N THR A 56 -21.22 -8.13 18.88
CA THR A 56 -21.93 -7.30 17.90
C THR A 56 -22.59 -6.15 18.63
N ASP A 57 -22.50 -4.97 18.08
CA ASP A 57 -23.16 -3.76 18.53
C ASP A 57 -23.90 -3.12 17.34
N SER A 58 -25.12 -2.66 17.56
CA SER A 58 -25.91 -1.97 16.53
C SER A 58 -25.78 -0.45 16.59
N THR A 59 -24.96 0.06 17.50
CA THR A 59 -24.74 1.51 17.67
C THR A 59 -24.16 2.11 16.40
N SER A 60 -24.65 3.28 16.03
CA SER A 60 -24.09 4.04 14.92
C SER A 60 -22.74 4.61 15.32
N VAL A 61 -21.70 4.37 14.52
CA VAL A 61 -20.36 4.89 14.76
C VAL A 61 -20.10 6.08 13.84
N SER A 62 -19.76 7.21 14.44
CA SER A 62 -19.45 8.48 13.77
C SER A 62 -17.99 8.52 13.27
N GLY A 63 -17.66 9.52 12.43
CA GLY A 63 -16.28 9.72 11.95
C GLY A 63 -15.82 8.73 10.86
N THR A 64 -16.73 7.94 10.28
CA THR A 64 -16.42 6.97 9.24
C THR A 64 -17.55 6.88 8.20
N PRO A 65 -17.23 6.66 6.90
CA PRO A 65 -18.24 6.29 5.90
C PRO A 65 -18.71 4.83 6.03
N ASP A 66 -18.02 4.01 6.85
CA ASP A 66 -18.23 2.57 6.99
C ASP A 66 -18.51 2.15 8.44
N PRO A 67 -19.59 2.65 9.07
CA PRO A 67 -19.91 2.36 10.48
C PRO A 67 -20.06 0.86 10.75
N ALA A 68 -20.55 0.08 9.79
CA ALA A 68 -20.70 -1.36 9.92
C ALA A 68 -19.39 -2.12 10.20
N LEU A 69 -18.24 -1.54 9.83
CA LEU A 69 -16.92 -2.11 10.10
C LEU A 69 -16.61 -2.14 11.61
N TYR A 70 -17.18 -1.21 12.37
CA TYR A 70 -16.96 -1.04 13.81
C TYR A 70 -18.06 -1.66 14.68
N GLN A 71 -19.14 -2.16 14.07
CA GLN A 71 -20.29 -2.75 14.77
C GLN A 71 -20.09 -4.21 15.19
N THR A 72 -18.96 -4.79 14.88
CA THR A 72 -18.51 -6.07 15.41
C THR A 72 -17.10 -5.92 15.93
N GLY A 73 -16.69 -6.81 16.80
CA GLY A 73 -15.32 -6.84 17.28
C GLY A 73 -15.01 -8.12 18.02
N ARG A 74 -13.75 -8.28 18.35
CA ARG A 74 -13.24 -9.34 19.20
C ARG A 74 -12.58 -8.76 20.44
N SER A 75 -12.89 -9.33 21.60
CA SER A 75 -12.36 -8.93 22.90
C SER A 75 -11.75 -10.15 23.60
N ASN A 76 -10.62 -9.97 24.28
CA ASN A 76 -9.91 -11.08 24.91
C ASN A 76 -10.47 -11.55 26.27
N GLY A 77 -11.48 -10.88 26.83
CA GLY A 77 -11.87 -11.17 28.21
C GLY A 77 -10.73 -10.75 29.18
N SER A 78 -10.61 -11.44 30.31
CA SER A 78 -9.74 -10.98 31.42
C SER A 78 -8.42 -11.74 31.59
N THR A 79 -8.16 -12.81 30.85
CA THR A 79 -7.15 -13.79 31.28
C THR A 79 -6.02 -14.09 30.29
N SER A 80 -6.13 -13.77 29.03
CA SER A 80 -5.12 -14.09 28.02
C SER A 80 -5.01 -12.97 27.00
N PRO A 81 -3.82 -12.67 26.48
CA PRO A 81 -3.69 -11.72 25.39
C PRO A 81 -4.46 -12.22 24.17
N LEU A 82 -5.14 -11.30 23.49
CA LEU A 82 -5.69 -11.55 22.16
C LEU A 82 -4.56 -11.38 21.15
N ILE A 83 -4.30 -12.41 20.38
CA ILE A 83 -3.26 -12.39 19.35
C ILE A 83 -3.88 -12.71 18.01
N TYR A 84 -3.61 -11.85 17.03
CA TYR A 84 -3.85 -12.14 15.62
C TYR A 84 -2.53 -12.47 14.94
N THR A 85 -2.53 -13.52 14.13
CA THR A 85 -1.37 -13.96 13.33
C THR A 85 -1.80 -14.11 11.87
N PHE A 86 -1.18 -13.34 11.00
CA PHE A 86 -1.46 -13.36 9.58
C PHE A 86 -0.23 -13.82 8.80
N PRO A 87 -0.29 -14.98 8.12
CA PRO A 87 0.80 -15.43 7.27
C PRO A 87 1.04 -14.46 6.12
N VAL A 88 2.24 -13.94 6.01
CA VAL A 88 2.68 -13.03 4.95
C VAL A 88 4.15 -13.31 4.62
N SER A 89 4.61 -12.91 3.44
CA SER A 89 6.03 -12.97 3.11
C SER A 89 6.84 -12.00 3.97
N ASN A 90 8.15 -12.25 4.14
CA ASN A 90 9.02 -11.28 4.79
C ASN A 90 9.06 -9.97 4.00
N GLY A 91 9.05 -8.85 4.69
CA GLY A 91 8.98 -7.51 4.08
C GLY A 91 8.45 -6.45 5.03
N ASN A 92 8.16 -5.28 4.49
CA ASN A 92 7.56 -4.17 5.24
C ASN A 92 6.06 -4.11 5.00
N TYR A 93 5.33 -3.83 6.07
CA TYR A 93 3.88 -3.75 6.06
C TYR A 93 3.39 -2.53 6.81
N HIS A 94 2.38 -1.87 6.25
CA HIS A 94 1.59 -0.87 6.93
C HIS A 94 0.36 -1.54 7.54
N VAL A 95 0.16 -1.38 8.85
CA VAL A 95 -0.93 -2.00 9.59
C VAL A 95 -1.85 -0.93 10.12
N ASN A 96 -3.13 -1.01 9.77
CA ASN A 96 -4.20 -0.18 10.30
C ASN A 96 -5.06 -0.99 11.26
N LEU A 97 -5.30 -0.46 12.45
CA LEU A 97 -6.19 -0.99 13.46
C LEU A 97 -7.41 -0.08 13.55
N TYR A 98 -8.59 -0.63 13.34
CA TYR A 98 -9.87 0.07 13.38
C TYR A 98 -10.55 -0.23 14.70
N LEU A 99 -10.85 0.80 15.48
CA LEU A 99 -11.34 0.70 16.85
C LEU A 99 -12.48 1.69 17.08
N ALA A 100 -13.46 1.32 17.88
CA ALA A 100 -14.48 2.24 18.42
C ALA A 100 -14.89 1.77 19.81
N GLU A 101 -14.98 2.69 20.76
CA GLU A 101 -15.56 2.37 22.06
C GLU A 101 -17.08 2.57 21.98
N THR A 102 -17.82 1.44 21.94
CA THR A 102 -19.28 1.41 21.82
C THR A 102 -19.97 0.89 23.10
N THR A 103 -19.19 0.58 24.12
CA THR A 103 -19.72 0.04 25.37
C THR A 103 -19.94 1.15 26.40
N ASN A 104 -21.17 1.47 26.71
CA ASN A 104 -21.53 2.58 27.61
C ASN A 104 -20.87 2.50 29.00
N LYS A 105 -20.56 1.30 29.48
CA LYS A 105 -19.86 1.08 30.78
C LYS A 105 -18.42 1.58 30.77
N THR A 106 -17.82 1.76 29.57
CA THR A 106 -16.45 2.21 29.37
C THR A 106 -16.38 3.62 28.77
N PHE A 107 -17.48 4.36 28.68
CA PHE A 107 -17.52 5.75 28.25
C PHE A 107 -16.93 6.69 29.32
N LYS A 108 -15.67 6.47 29.63
CA LYS A 108 -14.89 7.26 30.58
C LYS A 108 -13.41 7.05 30.31
N VAL A 109 -12.64 8.12 30.35
CA VAL A 109 -11.18 8.07 30.26
C VAL A 109 -10.60 7.15 31.34
N GLY A 110 -9.74 6.23 30.96
CA GLY A 110 -9.14 5.24 31.84
C GLY A 110 -10.01 4.02 32.14
N ALA A 111 -11.25 3.93 31.63
CA ALA A 111 -12.13 2.79 31.91
C ALA A 111 -11.78 1.54 31.10
N ARG A 112 -11.15 1.71 29.93
CA ARG A 112 -10.57 0.63 29.14
C ARG A 112 -9.22 1.10 28.61
N VAL A 113 -8.15 0.43 29.03
CA VAL A 113 -6.77 0.74 28.60
C VAL A 113 -6.06 -0.57 28.30
N PHE A 114 -5.35 -0.61 27.19
CA PHE A 114 -4.58 -1.79 26.79
C PHE A 114 -3.34 -1.41 25.98
N ASN A 115 -2.37 -2.31 25.93
CA ASN A 115 -1.24 -2.17 25.01
C ASN A 115 -1.51 -2.92 23.73
N VAL A 116 -0.97 -2.42 22.64
CA VAL A 116 -0.85 -3.16 21.40
C VAL A 116 0.63 -3.36 21.08
N SER A 117 0.99 -4.63 20.89
CA SER A 117 2.33 -5.01 20.45
C SER A 117 2.26 -5.60 19.04
N MET A 118 3.26 -5.28 18.21
CA MET A 118 3.44 -5.88 16.89
C MET A 118 4.87 -6.41 16.79
N GLN A 119 5.02 -7.63 16.25
CA GLN A 119 6.33 -8.31 16.13
C GLN A 119 7.11 -8.34 17.44
N GLY A 120 6.42 -8.43 18.58
CA GLY A 120 7.00 -8.46 19.92
C GLY A 120 7.38 -7.09 20.53
N ALA A 121 7.20 -6.00 19.81
CA ALA A 121 7.43 -4.64 20.31
C ALA A 121 6.10 -3.92 20.60
N VAL A 122 6.01 -3.20 21.72
CA VAL A 122 4.85 -2.36 22.03
C VAL A 122 4.85 -1.15 21.09
N VAL A 123 3.79 -1.04 20.27
CA VAL A 123 3.63 0.05 19.28
C VAL A 123 2.62 1.10 19.73
N PHE A 124 1.56 0.70 20.45
CA PHE A 124 0.60 1.61 21.06
C PHE A 124 0.50 1.31 22.55
N PRO A 125 1.31 1.97 23.39
CA PRO A 125 1.23 1.81 24.83
C PRO A 125 0.02 2.58 25.40
N ASN A 126 -0.65 1.97 26.41
CA ASN A 126 -1.75 2.59 27.13
C ASN A 126 -2.88 3.14 26.23
N LEU A 127 -3.22 2.44 25.16
CA LEU A 127 -4.27 2.85 24.24
C LEU A 127 -5.62 2.90 24.97
N ASP A 128 -6.22 4.07 24.98
CA ASP A 128 -7.58 4.34 25.47
C ASP A 128 -8.40 4.90 24.31
N VAL A 129 -9.25 4.06 23.71
CA VAL A 129 -10.05 4.41 22.54
C VAL A 129 -11.03 5.55 22.86
N PHE A 130 -11.65 5.51 24.07
CA PHE A 130 -12.56 6.58 24.48
C PHE A 130 -11.84 7.91 24.68
N ALA A 131 -10.67 7.91 25.30
CA ALA A 131 -9.86 9.13 25.46
C ALA A 131 -9.45 9.73 24.13
N SER A 132 -9.19 8.88 23.12
CA SER A 132 -8.71 9.29 21.80
C SER A 132 -9.81 9.80 20.88
N ALA A 133 -10.97 9.13 20.84
CA ALA A 133 -12.03 9.40 19.88
C ALA A 133 -13.40 9.74 20.51
N GLY A 134 -13.60 9.41 21.79
CA GLY A 134 -14.90 9.54 22.46
C GLY A 134 -15.78 8.30 22.29
N ALA A 135 -17.05 8.44 22.69
CA ALA A 135 -18.05 7.40 22.55
C ALA A 135 -18.53 7.29 21.12
N ASP A 136 -18.75 6.06 20.66
CA ASP A 136 -19.36 5.75 19.37
C ASP A 136 -18.71 6.49 18.20
N ALA A 137 -17.38 6.63 18.25
CA ALA A 137 -16.59 7.30 17.23
C ALA A 137 -15.44 6.41 16.75
N ALA A 138 -15.19 6.45 15.45
CA ALA A 138 -14.14 5.68 14.80
C ALA A 138 -12.77 6.22 15.17
N LEU A 139 -11.86 5.31 15.54
CA LEU A 139 -10.44 5.54 15.71
C LEU A 139 -9.69 4.62 14.74
N VAL A 140 -8.68 5.16 14.08
CA VAL A 140 -7.73 4.34 13.30
C VAL A 140 -6.34 4.62 13.84
N GLU A 141 -5.71 3.58 14.37
CA GLU A 141 -4.29 3.60 14.76
C GLU A 141 -3.48 2.88 13.68
N ALA A 142 -2.36 3.46 13.27
CA ALA A 142 -1.56 2.96 12.18
C ALA A 142 -0.07 2.94 12.49
N THR A 143 0.63 1.91 12.02
CA THR A 143 2.09 1.81 12.14
C THR A 143 2.68 0.92 11.05
N ASP A 144 3.97 1.10 10.79
CA ASP A 144 4.72 0.23 9.91
C ASP A 144 5.44 -0.85 10.71
N VAL A 145 5.46 -2.08 10.18
CA VAL A 145 6.14 -3.22 10.79
C VAL A 145 7.04 -3.93 9.79
N VAL A 146 8.17 -4.44 10.28
CA VAL A 146 9.09 -5.27 9.50
C VAL A 146 8.84 -6.73 9.87
N VAL A 147 8.48 -7.54 8.88
CA VAL A 147 8.26 -8.98 9.03
C VAL A 147 9.52 -9.72 8.61
N SER A 148 10.05 -10.55 9.49
CA SER A 148 11.21 -11.43 9.25
C SER A 148 10.92 -12.90 9.55
N ASN A 149 9.70 -13.23 10.00
CA ASN A 149 9.27 -14.56 10.45
C ASN A 149 8.04 -15.09 9.70
N ASN A 150 7.79 -14.56 8.49
CA ASN A 150 6.68 -14.96 7.61
C ASN A 150 5.28 -14.75 8.19
N ALA A 151 5.12 -13.88 9.18
CA ALA A 151 3.82 -13.54 9.74
C ALA A 151 3.81 -12.12 10.33
N VAL A 152 2.69 -11.41 10.20
CA VAL A 152 2.36 -10.26 11.03
C VAL A 152 1.68 -10.78 12.29
N ASN A 153 2.27 -10.49 13.45
CA ASN A 153 1.71 -10.81 14.76
C ASN A 153 1.28 -9.52 15.46
N ILE A 154 0.03 -9.47 15.90
CA ILE A 154 -0.55 -8.33 16.61
C ILE A 154 -1.11 -8.86 17.92
N GLN A 155 -0.64 -8.31 19.04
CA GLN A 155 -1.05 -8.74 20.38
C GLN A 155 -1.68 -7.57 21.12
N PHE A 156 -2.79 -7.84 21.79
CA PHE A 156 -3.53 -6.91 22.62
C PHE A 156 -3.48 -7.36 24.06
N ASP A 157 -2.87 -6.55 24.95
CA ASP A 157 -2.65 -6.86 26.35
C ASP A 157 -3.46 -5.93 27.25
N ASN A 158 -4.28 -6.48 28.11
CA ASN A 158 -5.10 -5.72 29.05
C ASN A 158 -4.26 -4.96 30.08
N ILE A 159 -4.63 -3.70 30.32
CA ILE A 159 -4.19 -2.93 31.50
C ILE A 159 -5.40 -2.66 32.38
N VAL A 160 -6.46 -2.08 31.82
CA VAL A 160 -7.72 -1.85 32.49
C VAL A 160 -8.83 -2.39 31.60
N ALA A 161 -9.66 -3.28 32.11
CA ALA A 161 -10.68 -4.02 31.37
C ALA A 161 -10.14 -4.81 30.18
N SER A 162 -11.02 -5.33 29.34
CA SER A 162 -10.63 -6.19 28.20
C SER A 162 -10.23 -5.35 26.99
N ALA A 163 -9.11 -5.67 26.39
CA ALA A 163 -8.75 -5.15 25.07
C ALA A 163 -9.74 -5.63 24.01
N HIS A 164 -9.91 -4.84 22.96
CA HIS A 164 -10.77 -5.18 21.82
C HIS A 164 -10.22 -4.63 20.52
N ILE A 165 -10.74 -5.14 19.41
CA ILE A 165 -10.45 -4.71 18.06
C ILE A 165 -11.67 -4.93 17.16
N ASN A 166 -11.96 -3.98 16.27
CA ASN A 166 -13.09 -4.04 15.33
C ASN A 166 -12.68 -4.51 13.94
N ALA A 167 -11.56 -4.00 13.39
CA ALA A 167 -11.04 -4.50 12.13
C ALA A 167 -9.54 -4.27 12.00
N ILE A 168 -8.89 -5.07 11.15
CA ILE A 168 -7.45 -5.03 10.88
C ILE A 168 -7.23 -4.98 9.38
N GLU A 169 -6.40 -4.05 8.93
CA GLU A 169 -5.92 -4.00 7.55
C GLU A 169 -4.40 -4.07 7.53
N ILE A 170 -3.85 -4.93 6.66
CA ILE A 170 -2.41 -5.11 6.47
C ILE A 170 -2.11 -4.91 4.98
N LEU A 171 -1.28 -3.93 4.69
CA LEU A 171 -0.87 -3.54 3.35
C LEU A 171 0.62 -3.82 3.19
N ALA A 172 1.00 -4.58 2.18
CA ALA A 172 2.41 -4.73 1.85
C ALA A 172 2.98 -3.39 1.37
N VAL A 173 4.06 -2.94 2.01
CA VAL A 173 4.81 -1.77 1.56
C VAL A 173 5.89 -2.24 0.62
N SER A 174 5.79 -1.88 -0.65
CA SER A 174 6.83 -2.21 -1.61
C SER A 174 8.10 -1.42 -1.26
N ASN A 175 9.19 -2.14 -0.95
CA ASN A 175 10.51 -1.52 -0.76
C ASN A 175 11.16 -1.14 -2.10
N THR A 176 10.60 -1.59 -3.19
CA THR A 176 10.99 -1.11 -4.51
C THR A 176 10.23 0.17 -4.78
N ALA A 177 10.94 1.29 -4.79
CA ALA A 177 10.36 2.52 -5.34
C ALA A 177 9.71 2.18 -6.69
N PRO A 178 8.45 2.59 -6.94
CA PRO A 178 7.83 2.34 -8.23
C PRO A 178 8.73 2.89 -9.31
N THR A 179 9.13 2.03 -10.25
CA THR A 179 9.98 2.44 -11.37
C THR A 179 9.09 2.73 -12.58
N LEU A 180 9.16 3.94 -13.09
CA LEU A 180 8.64 4.25 -14.41
C LEU A 180 9.80 4.11 -15.41
N SER A 181 9.75 3.08 -16.24
CA SER A 181 10.68 2.91 -17.34
C SER A 181 10.08 3.54 -18.60
N LEU A 182 10.77 4.49 -19.17
CA LEU A 182 10.41 5.10 -20.46
C LEU A 182 11.24 4.46 -21.57
N ASN A 183 10.56 3.90 -22.56
CA ASN A 183 11.18 3.32 -23.74
C ASN A 183 10.88 4.21 -24.94
N PHE A 184 11.92 4.82 -25.52
CA PHE A 184 11.81 5.72 -26.66
C PHE A 184 12.24 5.01 -27.94
N VAL A 185 11.34 4.95 -28.91
CA VAL A 185 11.59 4.33 -30.23
C VAL A 185 11.15 5.25 -31.35
N TYR A 186 11.82 5.11 -32.50
CA TYR A 186 11.32 5.67 -33.75
C TYR A 186 10.14 4.84 -34.31
N PRO A 187 9.36 5.34 -35.27
CA PRO A 187 8.24 4.61 -35.86
C PRO A 187 8.60 3.24 -36.47
N ASN A 188 9.84 3.05 -36.85
CA ASN A 188 10.38 1.77 -37.36
C ASN A 188 10.84 0.81 -36.25
N GLY A 189 10.60 1.14 -34.97
CA GLY A 189 11.01 0.35 -33.82
C GLY A 189 12.47 0.51 -33.40
N THR A 190 13.26 1.31 -34.09
CA THR A 190 14.67 1.54 -33.73
C THR A 190 14.74 2.36 -32.43
N ALA A 191 15.66 1.98 -31.53
CA ALA A 191 15.89 2.68 -30.27
C ALA A 191 16.40 4.11 -30.49
N VAL A 192 15.87 5.07 -29.73
CA VAL A 192 16.34 6.47 -29.75
C VAL A 192 17.57 6.60 -28.87
N SER A 193 18.58 7.29 -29.36
CA SER A 193 19.75 7.69 -28.57
C SER A 193 19.63 9.13 -28.13
N GLY A 194 19.99 9.45 -26.90
CA GLY A 194 19.87 10.80 -26.37
C GLY A 194 19.94 10.87 -24.86
N THR A 195 19.53 11.99 -24.31
CA THR A 195 19.49 12.24 -22.88
C THR A 195 18.09 12.72 -22.49
N LEU A 196 17.46 12.02 -21.56
CA LEU A 196 16.22 12.45 -20.92
C LEU A 196 16.55 13.36 -19.74
N SER A 197 16.14 14.61 -19.81
CA SER A 197 16.20 15.56 -18.70
C SER A 197 14.84 15.66 -18.02
N TYR A 198 14.83 15.77 -16.71
CA TYR A 198 13.60 15.94 -15.95
C TYR A 198 13.73 17.05 -14.92
N THR A 199 12.61 17.71 -14.66
CA THR A 199 12.43 18.64 -13.55
C THR A 199 11.11 18.33 -12.88
N ILE A 200 11.14 18.07 -11.59
CA ILE A 200 9.96 17.81 -10.77
C ILE A 200 9.91 18.89 -9.69
N THR A 201 8.85 19.67 -9.68
CA THR A 201 8.68 20.80 -8.77
C THR A 201 7.39 20.68 -7.98
N SER A 202 7.44 21.13 -6.75
CA SER A 202 6.29 21.40 -5.90
C SER A 202 6.48 22.76 -5.20
N SER A 203 5.52 23.18 -4.41
CA SER A 203 5.66 24.39 -3.58
C SER A 203 6.81 24.31 -2.56
N LEU A 204 7.28 23.10 -2.23
CA LEU A 204 8.28 22.86 -1.18
C LEU A 204 9.62 22.34 -1.71
N LEU A 205 9.62 21.64 -2.83
CA LEU A 205 10.79 20.90 -3.33
C LEU A 205 10.93 21.04 -4.85
N SER A 206 12.17 21.04 -5.31
CA SER A 206 12.49 21.00 -6.73
C SER A 206 13.62 19.99 -6.98
N PHE A 207 13.36 19.04 -7.85
CA PHE A 207 14.34 18.04 -8.28
C PHE A 207 14.57 18.19 -9.78
N ARG A 208 15.82 18.12 -10.21
CA ARG A 208 16.20 18.09 -11.62
C ARG A 208 17.32 17.10 -11.83
N GLY A 209 17.33 16.48 -12.98
CA GLY A 209 18.37 15.54 -13.37
C GLY A 209 18.32 15.22 -14.85
N SER A 210 19.25 14.40 -15.27
CA SER A 210 19.30 13.87 -16.63
C SER A 210 19.80 12.44 -16.62
N VAL A 211 19.27 11.61 -17.53
CA VAL A 211 19.62 10.20 -17.68
C VAL A 211 19.90 9.92 -19.16
N PRO A 212 21.04 9.33 -19.49
CA PRO A 212 21.29 8.88 -20.87
C PRO A 212 20.34 7.72 -21.21
N LEU A 213 19.91 7.67 -22.47
CA LEU A 213 19.17 6.51 -22.97
C LEU A 213 20.14 5.38 -23.31
N VAL A 214 19.89 4.19 -22.77
CA VAL A 214 20.58 2.96 -23.14
C VAL A 214 19.60 2.10 -23.91
N ASN A 215 19.87 1.83 -25.18
CA ASN A 215 18.96 1.10 -26.08
C ASN A 215 17.54 1.69 -26.10
N GLY A 216 17.42 3.01 -26.12
CA GLY A 216 16.14 3.71 -26.08
C GLY A 216 15.46 3.78 -24.72
N GLN A 217 16.05 3.19 -23.70
CA GLN A 217 15.45 3.11 -22.36
C GLN A 217 16.09 4.11 -21.40
N ALA A 218 15.25 4.93 -20.78
CA ALA A 218 15.60 5.68 -19.59
C ALA A 218 15.17 4.88 -18.37
N GLN A 219 16.13 4.42 -17.58
CA GLN A 219 15.86 3.86 -16.27
C GLN A 219 16.01 4.98 -15.24
N SER A 220 14.91 5.43 -14.71
CA SER A 220 14.89 6.38 -13.60
C SER A 220 14.32 5.71 -12.37
N THR A 221 15.11 5.61 -11.33
CA THR A 221 14.60 5.33 -9.99
C THR A 221 13.98 6.63 -9.49
N LEU A 222 12.73 6.86 -9.86
CA LEU A 222 12.00 8.03 -9.40
C LEU A 222 11.38 7.75 -8.03
N ILE A 223 12.13 8.12 -7.00
CA ILE A 223 11.71 8.94 -5.86
C ILE A 223 10.70 8.29 -4.95
N THR A 224 11.12 8.16 -3.71
CA THR A 224 10.27 8.11 -2.51
C THR A 224 8.98 8.86 -2.72
N SER A 225 7.89 8.12 -2.56
CA SER A 225 6.53 8.65 -2.58
C SER A 225 6.42 9.93 -1.75
N PRO A 226 5.79 11.00 -2.26
CA PRO A 226 5.44 12.16 -1.46
C PRO A 226 4.62 11.81 -0.23
N ALA A 227 3.80 10.78 -0.31
CA ALA A 227 3.03 10.25 0.83
C ALA A 227 3.95 9.67 1.91
N ALA A 228 5.07 9.04 1.55
CA ALA A 228 6.09 8.58 2.52
C ALA A 228 6.79 9.74 3.24
N LEU A 229 6.74 10.94 2.67
CA LEU A 229 7.26 12.17 3.28
C LEU A 229 6.17 12.95 4.03
N GLY A 230 4.93 12.46 4.09
CA GLY A 230 3.80 13.15 4.70
C GLY A 230 3.41 14.46 3.99
N LEU A 231 3.81 14.63 2.74
CA LEU A 231 3.58 15.86 1.99
C LEU A 231 2.31 15.75 1.13
N ASN A 232 1.32 16.56 1.44
CA ASN A 232 0.10 16.73 0.63
C ASN A 232 0.25 17.96 -0.27
N VAL A 233 1.13 17.88 -1.27
CA VAL A 233 1.45 18.97 -2.19
C VAL A 233 1.32 18.53 -3.64
N GLU A 234 0.88 19.44 -4.50
CA GLU A 234 0.85 19.20 -5.94
C GLU A 234 2.27 19.21 -6.53
N PHE A 235 2.52 18.27 -7.43
CA PHE A 235 3.77 18.16 -8.16
C PHE A 235 3.57 18.44 -9.64
N GLN A 236 4.52 19.11 -10.23
CA GLN A 236 4.62 19.29 -11.67
C GLN A 236 5.89 18.61 -12.16
N ALA A 237 5.74 17.66 -13.08
CA ALA A 237 6.86 16.98 -13.73
C ALA A 237 6.99 17.48 -15.17
N ASN A 238 8.17 17.94 -15.54
CA ASN A 238 8.53 18.30 -16.89
C ASN A 238 9.66 17.38 -17.36
N LEU A 239 9.44 16.71 -18.48
CA LEU A 239 10.41 15.82 -19.10
C LEU A 239 10.76 16.33 -20.50
N SER A 240 12.02 16.25 -20.87
CA SER A 240 12.52 16.65 -22.19
C SER A 240 13.58 15.66 -22.67
N LEU A 241 13.34 15.04 -23.81
CA LEU A 241 14.31 14.20 -24.49
C LEU A 241 15.06 15.01 -25.53
N LYS A 242 16.40 14.98 -25.47
CA LYS A 242 17.29 15.60 -26.42
C LYS A 242 18.16 14.56 -27.09
N ASP A 243 18.45 14.77 -28.37
CA ASP A 243 19.46 14.00 -29.08
C ASP A 243 20.89 14.37 -28.64
N ILE A 244 21.87 13.70 -29.22
CA ILE A 244 23.31 13.97 -28.95
C ILE A 244 23.78 15.36 -29.39
N ALA A 245 23.07 16.00 -30.33
CA ALA A 245 23.33 17.36 -30.77
C ALA A 245 22.63 18.44 -29.93
N GLY A 246 21.78 18.01 -28.96
CA GLY A 246 21.02 18.90 -28.06
C GLY A 246 19.65 19.30 -28.59
N ASN A 247 19.21 18.79 -29.75
CA ASN A 247 17.89 19.07 -30.30
C ASN A 247 16.83 18.35 -29.47
N ILE A 248 15.70 19.04 -29.22
CA ILE A 248 14.56 18.44 -28.48
C ILE A 248 13.81 17.51 -29.41
N LEU A 249 13.78 16.22 -29.06
CA LEU A 249 13.05 15.19 -29.79
C LEU A 249 11.64 15.00 -29.22
N TRP A 250 11.44 15.27 -27.92
CA TRP A 250 10.18 15.06 -27.24
C TRP A 250 10.12 15.85 -25.94
N GLN A 251 8.93 16.34 -25.61
CA GLN A 251 8.65 17.01 -24.33
C GLN A 251 7.32 16.57 -23.78
N PHE A 252 7.24 16.50 -22.44
CA PHE A 252 6.03 16.16 -21.73
C PHE A 252 5.96 16.93 -20.41
N SER A 253 4.78 17.44 -20.09
CA SER A 253 4.49 18.09 -18.81
C SER A 253 3.27 17.45 -18.19
N LEU A 254 3.36 17.08 -16.92
CA LEU A 254 2.29 16.47 -16.16
C LEU A 254 2.15 17.16 -14.81
N GLY A 255 0.96 17.68 -14.54
CA GLY A 255 0.56 18.07 -13.20
C GLY A 255 0.04 16.83 -12.45
N MET A 256 0.54 16.58 -11.26
CA MET A 256 0.11 15.45 -10.43
C MET A 256 -0.45 15.97 -9.11
N ASN A 257 -1.70 15.61 -8.82
CA ASN A 257 -2.30 15.85 -7.52
C ASN A 257 -2.05 14.61 -6.62
N PRO A 258 -1.55 14.77 -5.38
CA PRO A 258 -1.29 13.65 -4.46
C PRO A 258 -2.49 12.75 -4.22
N SER A 259 -3.70 13.30 -4.23
CA SER A 259 -4.93 12.51 -4.09
C SER A 259 -5.21 11.56 -5.26
N GLN A 260 -4.55 11.76 -6.41
CA GLN A 260 -4.68 10.92 -7.61
C GLN A 260 -3.57 9.87 -7.72
N ILE A 261 -2.51 9.99 -6.89
CA ILE A 261 -1.39 9.05 -6.88
C ILE A 261 -1.62 8.06 -5.75
N ASN A 262 -2.36 6.99 -6.04
CA ASN A 262 -2.44 5.85 -5.13
C ASN A 262 -1.17 5.00 -5.29
N LEU A 263 -0.10 5.39 -4.62
CA LEU A 263 1.21 4.75 -4.72
C LEU A 263 1.27 3.37 -4.05
N GLY A 264 0.24 2.99 -3.28
CA GLY A 264 0.11 1.63 -2.76
C GLY A 264 -0.19 0.58 -3.84
N ALA A 265 -0.56 1.01 -5.05
CA ALA A 265 -0.92 0.16 -6.18
C ALA A 265 -0.03 0.37 -7.42
N VAL A 266 0.96 1.26 -7.37
CA VAL A 266 1.84 1.51 -8.54
C VAL A 266 2.84 0.38 -8.67
N GLN A 267 2.53 -0.53 -9.57
CA GLN A 267 3.48 -1.50 -10.11
C GLN A 267 4.46 -0.78 -11.05
N SER A 268 5.68 -1.31 -11.14
CA SER A 268 6.63 -0.86 -12.16
C SER A 268 5.99 -0.93 -13.54
N SER A 269 5.97 0.18 -14.25
CA SER A 269 5.34 0.30 -15.57
C SER A 269 6.37 0.67 -16.61
N VAL A 270 6.24 0.10 -17.81
CA VAL A 270 7.02 0.49 -18.99
C VAL A 270 6.10 1.25 -19.93
N LEU A 271 6.40 2.50 -20.20
CA LEU A 271 5.72 3.32 -21.19
C LEU A 271 6.57 3.43 -22.44
N THR A 272 6.06 2.99 -23.58
CA THR A 272 6.74 3.16 -24.86
C THR A 272 6.29 4.47 -25.52
N VAL A 273 7.25 5.34 -25.79
CA VAL A 273 7.04 6.63 -26.46
C VAL A 273 7.60 6.55 -27.88
N VAL A 274 6.72 6.75 -28.87
CA VAL A 274 7.14 6.81 -30.28
C VAL A 274 7.54 8.24 -30.61
N VAL A 275 8.79 8.45 -30.94
CA VAL A 275 9.38 9.76 -31.25
C VAL A 275 9.49 9.90 -32.76
N GLN A 276 8.94 10.98 -33.32
CA GLN A 276 9.12 11.27 -34.76
C GLN A 276 10.58 11.62 -35.00
N LYS A 277 11.15 11.07 -36.06
CA LYS A 277 12.50 11.46 -36.50
C LYS A 277 12.42 12.89 -37.06
N PRO A 278 13.33 13.80 -36.67
CA PRO A 278 13.38 15.14 -37.23
C PRO A 278 13.59 15.11 -38.73
#